data_2175a1315e29dd0ca42c54f8400d9de2
#
_entry.id   2175a1315e29dd0ca42c54f8400d9de2
#
_cell.length_a   1.000
_cell.length_b   1.000
_cell.length_c   1.000
_cell.angle_alpha   90.00
_cell.angle_beta   90.00
_cell.angle_gamma   90.00
#
_symmetry.space_group_name_H-M   'P 1'
#
loop_
_entity.id
_entity.type
_entity.pdbx_description
1 polymer ?
#
loop_
_entity_poly.entity_id
_entity_poly.type
_entity_poly.pdbx_seq_one_letter_code
_entity_poly.pdbx_strand_id
1 'polypeptide(L)'
;MSGRHTGQQPAHTVEGTDPQLYVAVHDPAADAGLRPVLLLHGFSSSSKLNWEDTGWVSALLDAGRRVITVDLPGHGRSGAPEDRDSYSPSRIRADLLQAAFDAGARPLQDGDPSSGLDVVGYSLGSRLAWEFAATQPELVHRVVLGGPNDSDPLAAFDLIAAQDYLADGTPIKDESTAQLLKMALLLPGNNIFALLSLVEAIKAEPYDPAEAVPHVPMLLVAGDKDERAGTLPRLAELARGAGSMAEQLLLPGRNHTNAITSRAFKQATISFLAA
;
A
#
# COMPACT_ATOMS: atom_id res chain seq x y z
N MET A 1 -10.45 8.01 34.48
CA MET A 1 -10.75 7.92 33.03
C MET A 1 -10.08 9.09 32.36
N SER A 2 -8.86 8.91 31.89
CA SER A 2 -8.10 9.94 31.20
C SER A 2 -8.12 9.62 29.70
N GLY A 3 -8.94 10.36 28.96
CA GLY A 3 -8.93 10.31 27.50
C GLY A 3 -7.60 10.83 26.98
N ARG A 4 -6.77 9.95 26.44
CA ARG A 4 -5.57 10.36 25.71
C ARG A 4 -6.05 10.97 24.39
N HIS A 5 -6.05 12.28 24.30
CA HIS A 5 -6.10 12.96 23.02
C HIS A 5 -4.77 12.68 22.31
N THR A 6 -4.76 11.70 21.41
CA THR A 6 -3.71 11.61 20.40
C THR A 6 -3.84 12.86 19.54
N GLY A 7 -2.77 13.64 19.47
CA GLY A 7 -2.71 14.85 18.64
C GLY A 7 -2.71 14.48 17.16
N GLN A 8 -3.88 14.13 16.63
CA GLN A 8 -4.07 13.87 15.21
C GLN A 8 -4.05 15.22 14.51
N GLN A 9 -3.04 15.46 13.68
CA GLN A 9 -3.10 16.59 12.76
C GLN A 9 -4.32 16.41 11.85
N PRO A 10 -5.01 17.52 11.49
CA PRO A 10 -6.12 17.41 10.57
C PRO A 10 -5.61 16.83 9.24
N ALA A 11 -6.28 15.80 8.78
CA ALA A 11 -6.05 15.25 7.45
C ALA A 11 -6.19 16.36 6.39
N HIS A 12 -5.30 16.36 5.42
CA HIS A 12 -5.33 17.36 4.34
C HIS A 12 -5.19 16.67 2.97
N THR A 13 -5.68 17.33 1.94
CA THR A 13 -5.46 16.95 0.56
C THR A 13 -4.14 17.54 0.10
N VAL A 14 -3.30 16.73 -0.56
CA VAL A 14 -2.01 17.19 -1.09
C VAL A 14 -2.26 18.04 -2.34
N GLU A 15 -1.72 19.27 -2.34
CA GLU A 15 -1.75 20.14 -3.51
C GLU A 15 -0.72 19.66 -4.55
N GLY A 16 -1.07 19.75 -5.82
CA GLY A 16 -0.15 19.44 -6.93
C GLY A 16 -0.19 18.00 -7.44
N THR A 17 -0.96 17.09 -6.81
CA THR A 17 -1.25 15.77 -7.39
C THR A 17 -2.46 15.83 -8.33
N ASP A 18 -2.49 14.94 -9.32
CA ASP A 18 -3.61 14.76 -10.22
C ASP A 18 -3.82 13.27 -10.52
N PRO A 19 -4.84 12.63 -9.95
CA PRO A 19 -5.90 13.21 -9.11
C PRO A 19 -5.41 13.67 -7.74
N GLN A 20 -6.12 14.63 -7.15
CA GLN A 20 -5.79 15.11 -5.82
C GLN A 20 -5.90 13.99 -4.77
N LEU A 21 -4.79 13.66 -4.11
CA LEU A 21 -4.74 12.60 -3.10
C LEU A 21 -5.19 13.12 -1.74
N TYR A 22 -5.97 12.30 -1.04
CA TYR A 22 -6.22 12.50 0.38
C TYR A 22 -5.08 11.88 1.19
N VAL A 23 -4.38 12.71 1.93
CA VAL A 23 -3.26 12.33 2.79
C VAL A 23 -3.58 12.72 4.23
N ALA A 24 -3.36 11.82 5.17
CA ALA A 24 -3.42 12.10 6.58
C ALA A 24 -2.07 11.85 7.25
N VAL A 25 -1.62 12.84 8.01
CA VAL A 25 -0.41 12.73 8.85
C VAL A 25 -0.85 12.53 10.29
N HIS A 26 -0.30 11.51 10.95
CA HIS A 26 -0.58 11.17 12.33
C HIS A 26 0.73 11.26 13.12
N ASP A 27 0.76 12.14 14.11
CA ASP A 27 1.93 12.31 14.97
C ASP A 27 1.82 11.48 16.26
N PRO A 28 2.90 10.82 16.69
CA PRO A 28 2.93 10.11 17.97
C PRO A 28 2.88 11.08 19.15
N ALA A 29 2.31 10.65 20.26
CA ALA A 29 2.27 11.45 21.49
C ALA A 29 3.68 11.75 22.05
N ALA A 30 4.63 10.86 21.80
CA ALA A 30 6.05 11.01 22.07
C ALA A 30 6.82 10.64 20.81
N ASP A 31 7.40 11.63 20.14
CA ASP A 31 8.21 11.43 18.96
C ASP A 31 9.55 10.76 19.38
N ALA A 32 9.82 9.61 18.81
CA ALA A 32 11.07 8.89 19.03
C ALA A 32 12.22 9.37 18.12
N GLY A 33 11.98 10.39 17.29
CA GLY A 33 12.97 10.87 16.30
C GLY A 33 13.29 9.84 15.21
N LEU A 34 12.31 8.99 14.88
CA LEU A 34 12.44 7.95 13.88
C LEU A 34 11.82 8.39 12.55
N ARG A 35 12.21 7.73 11.46
CA ARG A 35 11.65 7.95 10.11
C ARG A 35 10.14 7.82 10.11
N PRO A 36 9.40 8.66 9.36
CA PRO A 36 7.98 8.45 9.14
C PRO A 36 7.72 7.14 8.38
N VAL A 37 6.51 6.60 8.53
CA VAL A 37 6.06 5.39 7.85
C VAL A 37 4.92 5.74 6.90
N LEU A 38 5.10 5.49 5.60
CA LEU A 38 4.08 5.62 4.58
C LEU A 38 3.30 4.31 4.45
N LEU A 39 1.98 4.38 4.53
CA LEU A 39 1.08 3.22 4.45
C LEU A 39 0.26 3.25 3.16
N LEU A 40 0.41 2.23 2.31
CA LEU A 40 -0.25 2.08 1.01
C LEU A 40 -1.25 0.91 1.05
N HIS A 41 -2.55 1.21 0.91
CA HIS A 41 -3.63 0.23 1.01
C HIS A 41 -3.82 -0.61 -0.26
N GLY A 42 -4.64 -1.67 -0.17
CA GLY A 42 -4.97 -2.55 -1.27
C GLY A 42 -6.09 -2.03 -2.18
N PHE A 43 -6.28 -2.69 -3.32
CA PHE A 43 -7.38 -2.43 -4.25
C PHE A 43 -8.74 -2.49 -3.54
N SER A 44 -9.65 -1.62 -3.92
CA SER A 44 -10.99 -1.44 -3.36
C SER A 44 -11.05 -1.12 -1.85
N SER A 45 -9.93 -0.76 -1.22
CA SER A 45 -9.86 -0.42 0.19
C SER A 45 -9.65 1.10 0.39
N SER A 46 -9.14 1.50 1.56
CA SER A 46 -8.75 2.87 1.88
C SER A 46 -7.81 2.88 3.08
N SER A 47 -7.20 4.03 3.36
CA SER A 47 -6.43 4.25 4.59
C SER A 47 -7.23 3.90 5.83
N LYS A 48 -8.49 4.32 5.86
CA LYS A 48 -9.38 4.01 6.97
C LYS A 48 -9.56 2.51 7.17
N LEU A 49 -9.91 1.78 6.11
CA LEU A 49 -10.25 0.36 6.17
C LEU A 49 -9.01 -0.52 6.42
N ASN A 50 -7.88 -0.22 5.77
CA ASN A 50 -6.68 -1.03 5.91
C ASN A 50 -5.85 -0.67 7.15
N TRP A 51 -5.77 0.61 7.53
CA TRP A 51 -4.79 1.07 8.49
C TRP A 51 -5.35 1.60 9.80
N GLU A 52 -6.43 2.41 9.76
CA GLU A 52 -7.02 2.95 10.98
C GLU A 52 -7.87 1.91 11.70
N ASP A 53 -8.89 1.36 11.04
CA ASP A 53 -9.86 0.41 11.63
C ASP A 53 -9.21 -0.92 12.07
N THR A 54 -8.09 -1.30 11.45
CA THR A 54 -7.33 -2.49 11.82
C THR A 54 -6.28 -2.24 12.91
N GLY A 55 -6.11 -0.99 13.34
CA GLY A 55 -5.20 -0.58 14.42
C GLY A 55 -3.72 -0.52 14.04
N TRP A 56 -3.38 -0.37 12.74
CA TRP A 56 -2.00 -0.17 12.30
C TRP A 56 -1.48 1.21 12.69
N VAL A 57 -2.27 2.26 12.41
CA VAL A 57 -1.89 3.63 12.78
C VAL A 57 -1.59 3.70 14.27
N SER A 58 -2.51 3.20 15.12
CA SER A 58 -2.32 3.20 16.57
C SER A 58 -1.06 2.44 16.99
N ALA A 59 -0.79 1.25 16.41
CA ALA A 59 0.38 0.45 16.76
C ALA A 59 1.71 1.13 16.40
N LEU A 60 1.78 1.83 15.27
CA LEU A 60 2.97 2.59 14.86
C LEU A 60 3.16 3.87 15.68
N LEU A 61 2.08 4.57 16.00
CA LEU A 61 2.11 5.74 16.90
C LEU A 61 2.58 5.36 18.31
N ASP A 62 2.12 4.22 18.84
CA ASP A 62 2.56 3.67 20.13
C ASP A 62 4.06 3.28 20.11
N ALA A 63 4.60 2.96 18.93
CA ALA A 63 6.03 2.74 18.70
C ALA A 63 6.83 4.04 18.46
N GLY A 64 6.21 5.21 18.65
CA GLY A 64 6.85 6.51 18.50
C GLY A 64 7.09 6.95 17.05
N ARG A 65 6.39 6.34 16.08
CA ARG A 65 6.56 6.64 14.65
C ARG A 65 5.48 7.58 14.14
N ARG A 66 5.87 8.63 13.41
CA ARG A 66 4.95 9.38 12.57
C ARG A 66 4.41 8.49 11.47
N VAL A 67 3.12 8.56 11.17
CA VAL A 67 2.46 7.74 10.17
C VAL A 67 1.82 8.63 9.10
N ILE A 68 2.09 8.32 7.85
CA ILE A 68 1.50 8.96 6.68
C ILE A 68 0.59 7.93 6.01
N THR A 69 -0.70 8.22 5.93
CA THR A 69 -1.67 7.39 5.22
C THR A 69 -2.16 8.11 3.97
N VAL A 70 -2.31 7.37 2.87
CA VAL A 70 -2.75 7.93 1.59
C VAL A 70 -3.89 7.08 1.07
N ASP A 71 -5.01 7.71 0.69
CA ASP A 71 -6.01 7.05 -0.14
C ASP A 71 -5.55 7.10 -1.60
N LEU A 72 -5.46 5.95 -2.26
CA LEU A 72 -5.07 5.87 -3.67
C LEU A 72 -6.13 6.49 -4.59
N PRO A 73 -5.79 6.91 -5.81
CA PRO A 73 -6.76 7.45 -6.76
C PRO A 73 -8.00 6.58 -6.91
N GLY A 74 -9.17 7.19 -6.91
CA GLY A 74 -10.46 6.49 -7.01
C GLY A 74 -10.95 5.79 -5.74
N HIS A 75 -10.16 5.83 -4.65
CA HIS A 75 -10.48 5.19 -3.37
C HIS A 75 -10.69 6.24 -2.27
N GLY A 76 -11.49 5.87 -1.28
CA GLY A 76 -11.66 6.63 -0.06
C GLY A 76 -12.09 8.08 -0.31
N ARG A 77 -11.24 9.02 0.06
CA ARG A 77 -11.43 10.47 -0.06
C ARG A 77 -10.59 11.11 -1.17
N SER A 78 -9.79 10.33 -1.88
CA SER A 78 -8.99 10.82 -3.01
C SER A 78 -9.85 11.12 -4.23
N GLY A 79 -9.34 11.95 -5.13
CA GLY A 79 -9.97 12.28 -6.40
C GLY A 79 -10.20 11.04 -7.27
N ALA A 80 -11.25 11.13 -8.10
CA ALA A 80 -11.67 10.07 -9.00
C ALA A 80 -11.91 10.64 -10.42
N PRO A 81 -10.85 11.10 -11.12
CA PRO A 81 -10.98 11.64 -12.47
C PRO A 81 -11.44 10.58 -13.47
N GLU A 82 -12.04 11.00 -14.56
CA GLU A 82 -12.46 10.11 -15.64
C GLU A 82 -11.30 9.69 -16.54
N ASP A 83 -10.19 10.46 -16.54
CA ASP A 83 -9.02 10.19 -17.36
C ASP A 83 -8.24 8.99 -16.81
N ARG A 84 -8.07 7.97 -17.65
CA ARG A 84 -7.34 6.74 -17.33
C ARG A 84 -5.87 6.98 -17.00
N ASP A 85 -5.23 7.94 -17.64
CA ASP A 85 -3.78 8.18 -17.45
C ASP A 85 -3.46 8.64 -16.02
N SER A 86 -4.47 9.21 -15.33
CA SER A 86 -4.38 9.56 -13.91
C SER A 86 -4.23 8.34 -12.98
N TYR A 87 -4.47 7.13 -13.46
CA TYR A 87 -4.43 5.90 -12.68
C TYR A 87 -3.23 5.01 -13.00
N SER A 88 -2.32 5.44 -13.87
CA SER A 88 -1.14 4.62 -14.18
C SER A 88 -0.25 4.43 -12.94
N PRO A 89 0.32 3.23 -12.71
CA PRO A 89 1.21 2.98 -11.58
C PRO A 89 2.37 3.96 -11.49
N SER A 90 2.96 4.35 -12.62
CA SER A 90 4.02 5.35 -12.67
C SER A 90 3.54 6.73 -12.20
N ARG A 91 2.35 7.16 -12.59
CA ARG A 91 1.75 8.41 -12.13
C ARG A 91 1.45 8.37 -10.64
N ILE A 92 0.82 7.29 -10.16
CA ILE A 92 0.55 7.11 -8.73
C ILE A 92 1.84 7.20 -7.91
N ARG A 93 2.95 6.58 -8.37
CA ARG A 93 4.23 6.67 -7.65
C ARG A 93 4.78 8.09 -7.61
N ALA A 94 4.62 8.87 -8.68
CA ALA A 94 5.02 10.28 -8.69
C ALA A 94 4.20 11.12 -7.68
N ASP A 95 2.89 10.89 -7.64
CA ASP A 95 2.00 11.57 -6.69
C ASP A 95 2.28 11.14 -5.24
N LEU A 96 2.62 9.87 -5.00
CA LEU A 96 3.04 9.38 -3.68
C LEU A 96 4.37 10.02 -3.23
N LEU A 97 5.30 10.26 -4.15
CA LEU A 97 6.55 10.96 -3.85
C LEU A 97 6.28 12.40 -3.41
N GLN A 98 5.44 13.11 -4.15
CA GLN A 98 5.02 14.47 -3.77
C GLN A 98 4.33 14.47 -2.42
N ALA A 99 3.37 13.55 -2.19
CA ALA A 99 2.67 13.40 -0.92
C ALA A 99 3.62 13.13 0.26
N ALA A 100 4.64 12.31 0.06
CA ALA A 100 5.63 12.01 1.09
C ALA A 100 6.45 13.27 1.48
N PHE A 101 6.90 14.06 0.50
CA PHE A 101 7.61 15.32 0.76
C PHE A 101 6.71 16.36 1.45
N ASP A 102 5.48 16.52 1.00
CA ASP A 102 4.53 17.45 1.61
C ASP A 102 4.16 17.05 3.05
N ALA A 103 4.20 15.74 3.34
CA ALA A 103 4.06 15.21 4.70
C ALA A 103 5.35 15.29 5.54
N GLY A 104 6.42 15.90 5.01
CA GLY A 104 7.66 16.18 5.72
C GLY A 104 8.72 15.07 5.64
N ALA A 105 8.59 14.10 4.72
CA ALA A 105 9.68 13.17 4.43
C ALA A 105 10.88 13.93 3.83
N ARG A 106 12.08 13.46 4.13
CA ARG A 106 13.34 14.06 3.66
C ARG A 106 14.22 12.96 3.09
N PRO A 107 15.12 13.27 2.13
CA PRO A 107 16.11 12.29 1.67
C PRO A 107 16.89 11.68 2.83
N LEU A 108 17.34 10.45 2.64
CA LEU A 108 18.19 9.73 3.61
C LEU A 108 19.48 10.52 3.87
N GLN A 109 19.86 10.62 5.14
CA GLN A 109 21.11 11.23 5.59
C GLN A 109 21.82 10.30 6.57
N ASP A 110 23.10 10.08 6.36
CA ASP A 110 23.91 9.23 7.23
C ASP A 110 23.90 9.77 8.67
N GLY A 111 23.61 8.86 9.60
CA GLY A 111 23.59 9.20 11.03
C GLY A 111 22.33 9.92 11.51
N ASP A 112 21.37 10.26 10.63
CA ASP A 112 20.08 10.83 11.01
C ASP A 112 18.95 9.78 10.95
N PRO A 113 18.53 9.19 12.08
CA PRO A 113 17.49 8.19 12.13
C PRO A 113 16.09 8.74 11.77
N SER A 114 15.91 10.05 11.71
CA SER A 114 14.65 10.69 11.33
C SER A 114 14.58 11.04 9.84
N SER A 115 15.69 10.92 9.10
CA SER A 115 15.75 11.14 7.65
C SER A 115 15.30 9.89 6.88
N GLY A 116 14.80 10.08 5.68
CA GLY A 116 14.23 9.01 4.87
C GLY A 116 12.78 8.68 5.21
N LEU A 117 12.33 7.55 4.70
CA LEU A 117 10.96 7.05 4.79
C LEU A 117 10.99 5.52 4.87
N ASP A 118 10.18 4.94 5.75
CA ASP A 118 9.86 3.52 5.68
C ASP A 118 8.50 3.34 5.00
N VAL A 119 8.32 2.28 4.20
CA VAL A 119 7.08 2.07 3.44
C VAL A 119 6.46 0.74 3.80
N VAL A 120 5.17 0.73 4.07
CA VAL A 120 4.37 -0.49 4.28
C VAL A 120 3.25 -0.53 3.25
N GLY A 121 3.26 -1.53 2.39
CA GLY A 121 2.22 -1.74 1.39
C GLY A 121 1.43 -3.01 1.65
N TYR A 122 0.15 -3.03 1.25
CA TYR A 122 -0.69 -4.21 1.30
C TYR A 122 -1.35 -4.51 -0.04
N SER A 123 -1.22 -5.73 -0.57
CA SER A 123 -1.83 -6.16 -1.85
C SER A 123 -1.39 -5.25 -3.01
N LEU A 124 -2.29 -4.49 -3.64
CA LEU A 124 -1.94 -3.47 -4.64
C LEU A 124 -0.92 -2.47 -4.08
N GLY A 125 -1.08 -2.05 -2.82
CA GLY A 125 -0.11 -1.20 -2.14
C GLY A 125 1.27 -1.85 -1.98
N SER A 126 1.37 -3.19 -1.95
CA SER A 126 2.67 -3.89 -1.95
C SER A 126 3.39 -3.77 -3.30
N ARG A 127 2.67 -3.86 -4.42
CA ARG A 127 3.22 -3.57 -5.75
C ARG A 127 3.76 -2.14 -5.80
N LEU A 128 2.92 -1.17 -5.41
CA LEU A 128 3.33 0.24 -5.42
C LEU A 128 4.53 0.50 -4.50
N ALA A 129 4.58 -0.13 -3.32
CA ALA A 129 5.69 -0.02 -2.38
C ALA A 129 6.99 -0.61 -2.94
N TRP A 130 6.93 -1.77 -3.62
CA TRP A 130 8.07 -2.36 -4.31
C TRP A 130 8.64 -1.42 -5.36
N GLU A 131 7.79 -0.98 -6.29
CA GLU A 131 8.19 -0.08 -7.37
C GLU A 131 8.63 1.31 -6.86
N PHE A 132 7.97 1.82 -5.82
CA PHE A 132 8.35 3.09 -5.18
C PHE A 132 9.74 3.01 -4.56
N ALA A 133 10.03 1.95 -3.81
CA ALA A 133 11.34 1.76 -3.20
C ALA A 133 12.44 1.53 -4.25
N ALA A 134 12.14 0.86 -5.35
CA ALA A 134 13.09 0.66 -6.45
C ALA A 134 13.44 1.98 -7.15
N THR A 135 12.47 2.90 -7.27
CA THR A 135 12.65 4.18 -7.97
C THR A 135 13.07 5.33 -7.06
N GLN A 136 13.00 5.17 -5.72
CA GLN A 136 13.34 6.20 -4.74
C GLN A 136 14.39 5.70 -3.72
N PRO A 137 15.56 5.19 -4.17
CA PRO A 137 16.56 4.60 -3.27
C PRO A 137 17.18 5.63 -2.29
N GLU A 138 17.12 6.93 -2.63
CA GLU A 138 17.64 8.00 -1.78
C GLU A 138 16.63 8.47 -0.71
N LEU A 139 15.42 7.94 -0.75
CA LEU A 139 14.35 8.30 0.18
C LEU A 139 13.94 7.11 1.06
N VAL A 140 13.79 5.92 0.47
CA VAL A 140 13.26 4.75 1.16
C VAL A 140 14.36 4.02 1.90
N HIS A 141 14.16 3.78 3.21
CA HIS A 141 15.11 3.07 4.05
C HIS A 141 14.76 1.57 4.17
N ARG A 142 13.49 1.24 4.41
CA ARG A 142 12.99 -0.14 4.53
C ARG A 142 11.61 -0.28 3.93
N VAL A 143 11.29 -1.49 3.48
CA VAL A 143 9.97 -1.82 2.91
C VAL A 143 9.37 -3.04 3.59
N VAL A 144 8.10 -2.97 3.89
CA VAL A 144 7.28 -4.10 4.36
C VAL A 144 6.15 -4.35 3.39
N LEU A 145 6.05 -5.56 2.86
CA LEU A 145 5.09 -5.96 1.86
C LEU A 145 4.14 -7.02 2.41
N GLY A 146 2.88 -6.66 2.62
CA GLY A 146 1.82 -7.56 3.07
C GLY A 146 0.99 -8.09 1.91
N GLY A 147 0.87 -9.41 1.80
CA GLY A 147 0.19 -10.05 0.69
C GLY A 147 0.75 -9.67 -0.69
N PRO A 148 2.10 -9.60 -0.86
CA PRO A 148 2.68 -9.26 -2.14
C PRO A 148 2.47 -10.39 -3.15
N ASN A 149 2.62 -10.06 -4.43
CA ASN A 149 2.64 -11.03 -5.53
C ASN A 149 3.83 -10.75 -6.44
N ASP A 150 4.29 -11.77 -7.15
CA ASP A 150 5.35 -11.67 -8.16
C ASP A 150 4.81 -11.38 -9.58
N SER A 151 3.53 -11.13 -9.68
CA SER A 151 2.81 -10.73 -10.89
C SER A 151 1.67 -9.79 -10.50
N ASP A 152 1.03 -9.16 -11.49
CA ASP A 152 -0.10 -8.28 -11.22
C ASP A 152 -1.39 -9.07 -11.00
N PRO A 153 -1.96 -9.07 -9.79
CA PRO A 153 -3.21 -9.80 -9.53
C PRO A 153 -4.42 -9.21 -10.25
N LEU A 154 -4.34 -7.96 -10.72
CA LEU A 154 -5.40 -7.32 -11.50
C LEU A 154 -5.25 -7.53 -13.01
N ALA A 155 -4.14 -8.11 -13.47
CA ALA A 155 -3.93 -8.42 -14.89
C ALA A 155 -4.99 -9.39 -15.46
N ALA A 156 -5.45 -10.35 -14.65
CA ALA A 156 -6.49 -11.31 -15.02
C ALA A 156 -7.92 -10.78 -14.88
N PHE A 157 -8.13 -9.59 -14.30
CA PHE A 157 -9.47 -9.02 -14.11
C PHE A 157 -10.17 -8.80 -15.45
N ASP A 158 -11.37 -9.36 -15.65
CA ASP A 158 -12.14 -9.22 -16.88
C ASP A 158 -12.94 -7.91 -16.87
N LEU A 159 -12.35 -6.87 -17.45
CA LEU A 159 -12.95 -5.53 -17.55
C LEU A 159 -14.27 -5.53 -18.31
N ILE A 160 -14.35 -6.31 -19.40
CA ILE A 160 -15.56 -6.35 -20.24
C ILE A 160 -16.70 -6.98 -19.46
N ALA A 161 -16.45 -8.14 -18.83
CA ALA A 161 -17.46 -8.80 -18.01
C ALA A 161 -17.92 -7.92 -16.82
N ALA A 162 -17.00 -7.14 -16.22
CA ALA A 162 -17.36 -6.20 -15.16
C ALA A 162 -18.22 -5.04 -15.67
N GLN A 163 -17.91 -4.50 -16.85
CA GLN A 163 -18.70 -3.44 -17.49
C GLN A 163 -20.10 -3.93 -17.89
N ASP A 164 -20.21 -5.12 -18.47
CA ASP A 164 -21.49 -5.74 -18.84
C ASP A 164 -22.36 -5.97 -17.60
N TYR A 165 -21.74 -6.49 -16.50
CA TYR A 165 -22.46 -6.65 -15.23
C TYR A 165 -22.99 -5.32 -14.68
N LEU A 166 -22.23 -4.24 -14.77
CA LEU A 166 -22.66 -2.91 -14.31
C LEU A 166 -23.71 -2.29 -15.22
N ALA A 167 -23.72 -2.62 -16.52
CA ALA A 167 -24.65 -2.06 -17.48
C ALA A 167 -26.05 -2.73 -17.44
N ASP A 168 -26.08 -4.06 -17.35
CA ASP A 168 -27.34 -4.82 -17.50
C ASP A 168 -27.49 -6.01 -16.55
N GLY A 169 -26.49 -6.26 -15.66
CA GLY A 169 -26.51 -7.38 -14.71
C GLY A 169 -26.05 -8.72 -15.31
N THR A 170 -25.43 -8.73 -16.49
CA THR A 170 -24.87 -9.95 -17.08
C THR A 170 -23.91 -10.65 -16.13
N PRO A 171 -24.12 -11.94 -15.78
CA PRO A 171 -23.31 -12.62 -14.77
C PRO A 171 -21.84 -12.76 -15.19
N ILE A 172 -20.92 -12.40 -14.28
CA ILE A 172 -19.47 -12.58 -14.47
C ILE A 172 -19.11 -14.05 -14.24
N LYS A 173 -18.48 -14.70 -15.21
CA LYS A 173 -18.09 -16.11 -15.14
C LYS A 173 -16.79 -16.33 -14.35
N ASP A 174 -15.86 -15.38 -14.45
CA ASP A 174 -14.61 -15.42 -13.71
C ASP A 174 -14.86 -15.06 -12.23
N GLU A 175 -14.64 -16.03 -11.34
CA GLU A 175 -14.93 -15.89 -9.92
C GLU A 175 -14.06 -14.80 -9.27
N SER A 176 -12.80 -14.66 -9.67
CA SER A 176 -11.88 -13.66 -9.14
C SER A 176 -12.36 -12.24 -9.48
N THR A 177 -12.72 -11.98 -10.74
CA THR A 177 -13.32 -10.72 -11.19
C THR A 177 -14.62 -10.42 -10.45
N ALA A 178 -15.51 -11.43 -10.33
CA ALA A 178 -16.79 -11.26 -9.62
C ALA A 178 -16.59 -10.89 -8.16
N GLN A 179 -15.65 -11.52 -7.46
CA GLN A 179 -15.32 -11.22 -6.06
C GLN A 179 -14.71 -9.81 -5.90
N LEU A 180 -13.75 -9.45 -6.74
CA LEU A 180 -13.12 -8.13 -6.71
C LEU A 180 -14.12 -7.01 -6.99
N LEU A 181 -14.97 -7.17 -8.01
CA LEU A 181 -16.02 -6.21 -8.32
C LEU A 181 -17.03 -6.09 -7.17
N LYS A 182 -17.46 -7.21 -6.61
CA LYS A 182 -18.36 -7.23 -5.44
C LYS A 182 -17.76 -6.48 -4.26
N MET A 183 -16.47 -6.69 -3.95
CA MET A 183 -15.79 -5.95 -2.90
C MET A 183 -15.76 -4.45 -3.19
N ALA A 184 -15.44 -4.07 -4.43
CA ALA A 184 -15.43 -2.68 -4.86
C ALA A 184 -16.78 -1.98 -4.70
N LEU A 185 -17.87 -2.70 -4.98
CA LEU A 185 -19.24 -2.19 -4.83
C LEU A 185 -19.71 -2.11 -3.37
N LEU A 186 -19.23 -3.01 -2.51
CA LEU A 186 -19.70 -3.10 -1.12
C LEU A 186 -18.91 -2.19 -0.17
N LEU A 187 -17.63 -1.94 -0.44
CA LEU A 187 -16.80 -1.15 0.45
C LEU A 187 -17.04 0.35 0.22
N PRO A 188 -17.18 1.14 1.31
CA PRO A 188 -17.48 2.56 1.20
C PRO A 188 -16.29 3.35 0.67
N GLY A 189 -16.59 4.47 0.00
CA GLY A 189 -15.59 5.41 -0.50
C GLY A 189 -14.99 5.05 -1.85
N ASN A 190 -15.43 3.96 -2.49
CA ASN A 190 -14.98 3.59 -3.83
C ASN A 190 -15.81 4.27 -4.92
N ASN A 191 -15.13 4.82 -5.92
CA ASN A 191 -15.75 5.15 -7.20
C ASN A 191 -15.50 4.00 -8.17
N ILE A 192 -16.56 3.24 -8.48
CA ILE A 192 -16.43 2.01 -9.25
C ILE A 192 -15.86 2.25 -10.65
N PHE A 193 -16.23 3.35 -11.32
CA PHE A 193 -15.72 3.67 -12.66
C PHE A 193 -14.22 4.03 -12.60
N ALA A 194 -13.80 4.78 -11.58
CA ALA A 194 -12.40 5.06 -11.32
C ALA A 194 -11.60 3.79 -11.05
N LEU A 195 -12.17 2.82 -10.31
CA LEU A 195 -11.51 1.54 -10.08
C LEU A 195 -11.36 0.70 -11.35
N LEU A 196 -12.33 0.74 -12.26
CA LEU A 196 -12.19 0.11 -13.58
C LEU A 196 -11.12 0.80 -14.42
N SER A 197 -11.05 2.13 -14.40
CA SER A 197 -9.98 2.90 -15.05
C SER A 197 -8.60 2.57 -14.47
N LEU A 198 -8.49 2.39 -13.15
CA LEU A 198 -7.27 1.92 -12.50
C LEU A 198 -6.86 0.52 -12.98
N VAL A 199 -7.79 -0.43 -13.06
CA VAL A 199 -7.50 -1.78 -13.58
C VAL A 199 -7.01 -1.71 -15.03
N GLU A 200 -7.64 -0.87 -15.86
CA GLU A 200 -7.22 -0.67 -17.25
C GLU A 200 -5.81 -0.07 -17.35
N ALA A 201 -5.51 0.95 -16.54
CA ALA A 201 -4.20 1.57 -16.48
C ALA A 201 -3.10 0.60 -15.98
N ILE A 202 -3.42 -0.22 -14.97
CA ILE A 202 -2.54 -1.29 -14.47
C ILE A 202 -2.22 -2.31 -15.57
N LYS A 203 -3.20 -2.70 -16.37
CA LYS A 203 -2.99 -3.62 -17.50
C LYS A 203 -2.13 -3.01 -18.61
N ALA A 204 -2.20 -1.69 -18.80
CA ALA A 204 -1.38 -0.98 -19.75
C ALA A 204 0.07 -0.77 -19.28
N GLU A 205 0.31 -0.81 -17.98
CA GLU A 205 1.63 -0.73 -17.35
C GLU A 205 1.85 -1.98 -16.46
N PRO A 206 2.21 -3.13 -17.07
CA PRO A 206 2.29 -4.41 -16.36
C PRO A 206 3.42 -4.41 -15.33
N TYR A 207 3.23 -5.18 -14.27
CA TYR A 207 4.19 -5.36 -13.18
C TYR A 207 5.09 -6.57 -13.42
N ASP A 208 6.39 -6.33 -13.52
CA ASP A 208 7.41 -7.36 -13.37
C ASP A 208 8.39 -6.94 -12.26
N PRO A 209 8.39 -7.61 -11.10
CA PRO A 209 9.28 -7.27 -9.99
C PRO A 209 10.77 -7.44 -10.33
N ALA A 210 11.13 -8.15 -11.40
CA ALA A 210 12.51 -8.35 -11.81
C ALA A 210 13.07 -7.14 -12.59
N GLU A 211 12.22 -6.32 -13.22
CA GLU A 211 12.67 -5.14 -13.99
C GLU A 211 13.18 -4.01 -13.09
N ALA A 212 12.62 -3.90 -11.88
CA ALA A 212 13.01 -2.85 -10.92
C ALA A 212 12.98 -3.41 -9.49
N VAL A 213 14.13 -3.91 -9.02
CA VAL A 213 14.27 -4.50 -7.68
C VAL A 213 14.74 -3.45 -6.68
N PRO A 214 14.06 -3.28 -5.53
CA PRO A 214 14.52 -2.37 -4.48
C PRO A 214 15.86 -2.82 -3.87
N HIS A 215 16.76 -1.85 -3.65
CA HIS A 215 18.05 -2.08 -2.99
C HIS A 215 18.00 -1.76 -1.48
N VAL A 216 16.87 -2.01 -0.83
CA VAL A 216 16.65 -1.72 0.59
C VAL A 216 16.21 -2.98 1.33
N PRO A 217 16.47 -3.09 2.63
CA PRO A 217 15.98 -4.21 3.42
C PRO A 217 14.47 -4.34 3.34
N MET A 218 13.95 -5.56 3.23
CA MET A 218 12.52 -5.80 3.11
C MET A 218 12.01 -6.96 3.96
N LEU A 219 10.76 -6.83 4.40
CA LEU A 219 10.00 -7.88 5.07
C LEU A 219 8.79 -8.25 4.20
N LEU A 220 8.73 -9.50 3.75
CA LEU A 220 7.66 -10.06 2.95
C LEU A 220 6.72 -10.87 3.85
N VAL A 221 5.44 -10.52 3.91
CA VAL A 221 4.48 -11.15 4.83
C VAL A 221 3.24 -11.62 4.06
N ALA A 222 2.83 -12.87 4.28
CA ALA A 222 1.57 -13.39 3.76
C ALA A 222 0.92 -14.33 4.78
N GLY A 223 -0.38 -14.56 4.62
CA GLY A 223 -1.07 -15.64 5.34
C GLY A 223 -0.70 -16.99 4.73
N ASP A 224 -0.63 -18.06 5.54
CA ASP A 224 -0.36 -19.42 5.05
C ASP A 224 -1.51 -20.00 4.21
N LYS A 225 -2.67 -19.35 4.24
CA LYS A 225 -3.86 -19.64 3.41
C LYS A 225 -4.11 -18.60 2.31
N ASP A 226 -3.16 -17.71 2.08
CA ASP A 226 -3.17 -16.82 0.92
C ASP A 226 -2.51 -17.55 -0.25
N GLU A 227 -3.20 -17.67 -1.36
CA GLU A 227 -2.67 -18.31 -2.57
C GLU A 227 -1.37 -17.64 -3.07
N ARG A 228 -1.20 -16.35 -2.77
CA ARG A 228 -0.02 -15.57 -3.11
C ARG A 228 1.20 -15.87 -2.23
N ALA A 229 1.03 -16.58 -1.11
CA ALA A 229 2.14 -16.93 -0.22
C ALA A 229 3.26 -17.71 -0.94
N GLY A 230 2.90 -18.48 -1.97
CA GLY A 230 3.87 -19.21 -2.80
C GLY A 230 4.82 -18.32 -3.62
N THR A 231 4.54 -17.02 -3.76
CA THR A 231 5.40 -16.08 -4.52
C THR A 231 6.48 -15.41 -3.66
N LEU A 232 6.36 -15.47 -2.32
CA LEU A 232 7.33 -14.86 -1.42
C LEU A 232 8.78 -15.30 -1.65
N PRO A 233 9.08 -16.59 -1.86
CA PRO A 233 10.45 -17.04 -2.12
C PRO A 233 11.08 -16.35 -3.33
N ARG A 234 10.33 -16.23 -4.44
CA ARG A 234 10.82 -15.57 -5.67
C ARG A 234 11.13 -14.09 -5.43
N LEU A 235 10.23 -13.36 -4.77
CA LEU A 235 10.47 -11.95 -4.44
C LEU A 235 11.70 -11.79 -3.53
N ALA A 236 11.86 -12.68 -2.54
CA ALA A 236 13.02 -12.67 -1.67
C ALA A 236 14.33 -13.01 -2.41
N GLU A 237 14.28 -13.90 -3.40
CA GLU A 237 15.44 -14.23 -4.25
C GLU A 237 15.83 -13.04 -5.12
N LEU A 238 14.87 -12.36 -5.74
CA LEU A 238 15.13 -11.13 -6.51
C LEU A 238 15.82 -10.07 -5.63
N ALA A 239 15.29 -9.81 -4.44
CA ALA A 239 15.86 -8.86 -3.51
C ALA A 239 17.29 -9.22 -3.10
N ARG A 240 17.54 -10.49 -2.72
CA ARG A 240 18.88 -10.97 -2.34
C ARG A 240 19.84 -10.93 -3.51
N GLY A 241 19.37 -11.27 -4.72
CA GLY A 241 20.14 -11.15 -5.96
C GLY A 241 20.58 -9.71 -6.26
N ALA A 242 19.77 -8.72 -5.84
CA ALA A 242 20.09 -7.30 -5.92
C ALA A 242 20.95 -6.79 -4.72
N GLY A 243 21.39 -7.68 -3.83
CA GLY A 243 22.21 -7.34 -2.66
C GLY A 243 21.43 -6.86 -1.44
N SER A 244 20.10 -6.97 -1.43
CA SER A 244 19.25 -6.54 -0.33
C SER A 244 18.95 -7.68 0.66
N MET A 245 18.75 -7.33 1.92
CA MET A 245 18.24 -8.27 2.93
C MET A 245 16.73 -8.46 2.70
N ALA A 246 16.29 -9.71 2.65
CA ALA A 246 14.87 -10.04 2.54
C ALA A 246 14.46 -11.12 3.54
N GLU A 247 13.59 -10.74 4.47
CA GLU A 247 12.96 -11.62 5.44
C GLU A 247 11.57 -12.05 4.97
N GLN A 248 11.14 -13.24 5.37
CA GLN A 248 9.82 -13.77 5.03
C GLN A 248 9.09 -14.18 6.31
N LEU A 249 7.80 -13.86 6.39
CA LEU A 249 6.92 -14.23 7.49
C LEU A 249 5.62 -14.80 6.95
N LEU A 250 5.33 -16.07 7.28
CA LEU A 250 4.02 -16.67 7.06
C LEU A 250 3.18 -16.58 8.33
N LEU A 251 1.96 -16.09 8.19
CA LEU A 251 1.01 -15.92 9.30
C LEU A 251 0.06 -17.12 9.36
N PRO A 252 0.14 -17.97 10.40
CA PRO A 252 -0.66 -19.18 10.49
C PRO A 252 -2.17 -18.89 10.50
N GLY A 253 -2.94 -19.64 9.70
CA GLY A 253 -4.39 -19.57 9.60
C GLY A 253 -4.95 -18.30 8.96
N ARG A 254 -4.10 -17.47 8.35
CA ARG A 254 -4.51 -16.22 7.70
C ARG A 254 -4.58 -16.37 6.19
N ASN A 255 -5.58 -15.74 5.59
CA ASN A 255 -5.73 -15.59 4.15
C ASN A 255 -5.44 -14.14 3.74
N HIS A 256 -5.55 -13.85 2.43
CA HIS A 256 -5.29 -12.51 1.89
C HIS A 256 -6.12 -11.40 2.55
N THR A 257 -7.38 -11.64 2.86
CA THR A 257 -8.29 -10.62 3.40
C THR A 257 -8.02 -10.31 4.88
N ASN A 258 -7.66 -11.31 5.67
CA ASN A 258 -7.56 -11.15 7.14
C ASN A 258 -6.12 -11.09 7.67
N ALA A 259 -5.10 -11.29 6.85
CA ALA A 259 -3.70 -11.20 7.28
C ALA A 259 -3.35 -9.79 7.78
N ILE A 260 -3.90 -8.74 7.18
CA ILE A 260 -3.69 -7.34 7.57
C ILE A 260 -4.13 -7.04 9.01
N THR A 261 -5.11 -7.78 9.54
CA THR A 261 -5.58 -7.60 10.92
C THR A 261 -4.69 -8.29 11.96
N SER A 262 -3.68 -9.06 11.53
CA SER A 262 -2.83 -9.88 12.40
C SER A 262 -1.98 -9.02 13.34
N ARG A 263 -2.05 -9.33 14.64
CA ARG A 263 -1.17 -8.74 15.64
C ARG A 263 0.30 -9.12 15.39
N ALA A 264 0.55 -10.37 14.99
CA ALA A 264 1.89 -10.84 14.69
C ALA A 264 2.51 -10.08 13.50
N PHE A 265 1.72 -9.76 12.47
CA PHE A 265 2.17 -8.94 11.36
C PHE A 265 2.60 -7.54 11.85
N LYS A 266 1.75 -6.84 12.59
CA LYS A 266 2.07 -5.51 13.14
C LYS A 266 3.33 -5.53 14.00
N GLN A 267 3.48 -6.51 14.88
CA GLN A 267 4.65 -6.65 15.74
C GLN A 267 5.94 -6.92 14.95
N ALA A 268 5.89 -7.84 13.97
CA ALA A 268 7.03 -8.11 13.09
C ALA A 268 7.44 -6.87 12.30
N THR A 269 6.47 -6.11 11.76
CA THR A 269 6.74 -4.84 11.07
C THR A 269 7.43 -3.83 11.99
N ILE A 270 6.90 -3.58 13.19
CA ILE A 270 7.48 -2.62 14.13
C ILE A 270 8.91 -3.04 14.49
N SER A 271 9.15 -4.32 14.77
CA SER A 271 10.50 -4.83 15.09
C SER A 271 11.46 -4.68 13.90
N PHE A 272 11.00 -5.00 12.69
CA PHE A 272 11.80 -4.88 11.47
C PHE A 272 12.16 -3.43 11.14
N LEU A 273 11.24 -2.49 11.33
CA LEU A 273 11.48 -1.07 11.09
C LEU A 273 12.35 -0.40 12.17
N ALA A 274 12.51 -1.02 13.34
CA ALA A 274 13.35 -0.53 14.43
C ALA A 274 14.80 -1.02 14.36
N ALA A 275 15.10 -2.05 13.55
CA ALA A 275 16.45 -2.60 13.37
C ALA A 275 17.26 -1.74 12.41
#